data_51dffba506132a6b1cd27b3b4e77218c
#
_entry.id   51dffba506132a6b1cd27b3b4e77218c
#
_cell.length_a   1.000
_cell.length_b   1.000
_cell.length_c   1.000
_cell.angle_alpha   90.00
_cell.angle_beta   90.00
_cell.angle_gamma   90.00
#
_symmetry.space_group_name_H-M   'P 1'
#
loop_
_entity.id
_entity.type
_entity.pdbx_description
1 polymer ?
#
loop_
_entity_poly.entity_id
_entity_poly.type
_entity_poly.pdbx_seq_one_letter_code
_entity_poly.pdbx_strand_id
1 'polypeptide(L)'
;WFTFICETYDLIIPETIICQRGFGGRKPWDDICSLRLSIPVRWKMSQKWTGFVSPTVRSTGEKGADFNEAITGGGFAGFSYEFSDRLSIGPGIGVLTQLEDSTQVIPILVINWKINDTLSLNTGRGIGATLGPGLTLDWRPSRSWSFSLGGRYESLRFRLDEDGAVPNGIGDDRAFPIFAGVGYSLTPMIRVSFIGGVEVGGELRLEDKTGRLITEEAHDPAGFVGFAFSARF
;
A
#
# COMPACT_ATOMS: atom_id res chain seq x y z
N TRP A 1 -28.37 -11.03 18.64
CA TRP A 1 -27.27 -10.64 19.52
C TRP A 1 -26.02 -10.60 18.65
N PHE A 2 -25.63 -9.39 18.23
CA PHE A 2 -24.35 -9.16 17.56
C PHE A 2 -23.33 -8.89 18.65
N THR A 3 -22.42 -9.84 18.90
CA THR A 3 -21.27 -9.60 19.74
C THR A 3 -20.18 -8.99 18.84
N PHE A 4 -20.01 -7.69 18.93
CA PHE A 4 -18.83 -7.03 18.39
C PHE A 4 -17.65 -7.41 19.28
N ILE A 5 -16.87 -8.40 18.89
CA ILE A 5 -15.55 -8.59 19.47
C ILE A 5 -14.65 -7.54 18.78
N CYS A 6 -14.54 -6.38 19.42
CA CYS A 6 -13.51 -5.42 19.11
C CYS A 6 -12.21 -6.00 19.67
N GLU A 7 -11.55 -6.88 18.93
CA GLU A 7 -10.14 -7.15 19.20
C GLU A 7 -9.42 -5.83 18.98
N THR A 8 -8.66 -5.42 19.99
CA THR A 8 -7.84 -4.22 20.04
C THR A 8 -7.12 -4.03 18.71
N TYR A 9 -7.69 -3.16 17.90
CA TYR A 9 -7.05 -2.77 16.65
C TYR A 9 -5.93 -1.83 17.01
N ASP A 10 -4.74 -2.23 16.65
CA ASP A 10 -3.66 -1.28 16.48
C ASP A 10 -4.20 -0.20 15.54
N LEU A 11 -4.55 0.94 16.08
CA LEU A 11 -4.73 2.14 15.29
C LEU A 11 -3.33 2.47 14.79
N ILE A 12 -2.91 1.74 13.75
CA ILE A 12 -1.79 2.16 12.94
C ILE A 12 -2.36 3.35 12.20
N ILE A 13 -2.15 4.52 12.75
CA ILE A 13 -2.08 5.73 11.97
C ILE A 13 -0.69 5.65 11.32
N PRO A 14 -0.54 5.13 10.12
CA PRO A 14 0.68 5.36 9.39
C PRO A 14 0.54 6.79 8.89
N GLU A 15 0.96 7.75 9.68
CA GLU A 15 1.48 8.99 9.12
C GLU A 15 2.71 8.59 8.30
N THR A 16 2.49 7.98 7.16
CA THR A 16 3.54 7.69 6.23
C THR A 16 3.64 8.91 5.33
N ILE A 17 4.38 9.90 5.78
CA ILE A 17 4.91 10.93 4.89
C ILE A 17 6.02 10.25 4.11
N ILE A 18 5.72 9.72 2.94
CA ILE A 18 6.72 9.20 2.02
C ILE A 18 7.07 10.35 1.08
N CYS A 19 8.21 10.96 1.28
CA CYS A 19 8.82 11.82 0.27
C CYS A 19 9.75 10.93 -0.57
N GLN A 20 9.36 10.60 -1.78
CA GLN A 20 10.21 9.87 -2.71
C GLN A 20 11.12 10.86 -3.43
N ARG A 21 12.42 10.73 -3.21
CA ARG A 21 13.46 11.39 -4.02
C ARG A 21 13.82 10.47 -5.19
N GLY A 22 13.52 10.90 -6.40
CA GLY A 22 14.02 10.21 -7.58
C GLY A 22 15.54 10.24 -7.65
N PHE A 23 16.17 9.07 -7.76
CA PHE A 23 17.61 8.94 -8.02
C PHE A 23 17.86 8.78 -9.51
N GLY A 24 18.50 9.78 -10.12
CA GLY A 24 19.12 9.67 -11.44
C GLY A 24 18.34 10.33 -12.59
N GLY A 25 19.04 10.97 -13.48
CA GLY A 25 18.56 11.46 -14.76
C GLY A 25 17.59 12.67 -14.69
N ARG A 26 16.91 12.96 -15.74
CA ARG A 26 15.91 14.03 -15.81
C ARG A 26 14.73 13.69 -14.93
N LYS A 27 14.49 14.48 -13.88
CA LYS A 27 13.32 14.37 -13.04
C LYS A 27 12.14 15.03 -13.76
N PRO A 28 11.07 14.33 -14.07
CA PRO A 28 9.86 14.96 -14.64
C PRO A 28 9.10 15.80 -13.61
N TRP A 29 9.32 15.57 -12.29
CA TRP A 29 8.71 16.26 -11.15
C TRP A 29 9.65 16.27 -9.95
N ASP A 30 9.35 17.12 -8.96
CA ASP A 30 10.09 17.23 -7.69
C ASP A 30 9.63 16.21 -6.64
N ASP A 31 9.91 16.48 -5.36
CA ASP A 31 9.59 15.58 -4.25
C ASP A 31 8.07 15.40 -4.12
N ILE A 32 7.60 14.16 -4.10
CA ILE A 32 6.18 13.81 -3.93
C ILE A 32 5.93 13.50 -2.46
N CYS A 33 4.91 14.15 -1.88
CA CYS A 33 4.46 13.90 -0.53
C CYS A 33 3.09 13.23 -0.54
N SER A 34 2.91 12.18 0.26
CA SER A 34 1.65 11.45 0.40
C SER A 34 1.25 11.35 1.85
N LEU A 35 0.03 11.77 2.15
CA LEU A 35 -0.63 11.56 3.43
C LEU A 35 -1.81 10.60 3.21
N ARG A 36 -1.88 9.52 4.00
CA ARG A 36 -2.96 8.53 3.92
C ARG A 36 -3.53 8.27 5.31
N LEU A 37 -4.85 8.25 5.39
CA LEU A 37 -5.59 7.76 6.54
C LEU A 37 -6.46 6.57 6.11
N SER A 38 -6.35 5.45 6.82
CA SER A 38 -7.16 4.25 6.57
C SER A 38 -7.66 3.68 7.89
N ILE A 39 -8.93 3.26 7.92
CA ILE A 39 -9.56 2.67 9.11
C ILE A 39 -9.99 1.25 8.77
N PRO A 40 -9.13 0.24 8.99
CA PRO A 40 -9.47 -1.15 8.73
C PRO A 40 -10.43 -1.68 9.82
N VAL A 41 -11.57 -2.19 9.41
CA VAL A 41 -12.56 -2.84 10.27
C VAL A 41 -12.73 -4.29 9.81
N ARG A 42 -12.69 -5.20 10.76
CA ARG A 42 -12.94 -6.63 10.52
C ARG A 42 -13.98 -7.15 11.49
N TRP A 43 -14.83 -8.07 11.03
CA TRP A 43 -15.83 -8.69 11.88
C TRP A 43 -16.05 -10.16 11.49
N LYS A 44 -16.32 -10.99 12.47
CA LYS A 44 -16.73 -12.37 12.21
C LYS A 44 -18.21 -12.41 11.83
N MET A 45 -18.51 -12.84 10.63
CA MET A 45 -19.88 -13.05 10.14
C MET A 45 -20.44 -14.39 10.61
N SER A 46 -19.57 -15.40 10.75
CA SER A 46 -19.86 -16.70 11.31
C SER A 46 -18.55 -17.36 11.80
N GLN A 47 -18.63 -18.63 12.22
CA GLN A 47 -17.43 -19.37 12.64
C GLN A 47 -16.35 -19.46 11.55
N LYS A 48 -16.76 -19.46 10.27
CA LYS A 48 -15.84 -19.62 9.13
C LYS A 48 -15.74 -18.40 8.22
N TRP A 49 -16.63 -17.43 8.37
CA TRP A 49 -16.66 -16.26 7.51
C TRP A 49 -16.21 -15.00 8.27
N THR A 50 -15.27 -14.29 7.67
CA THR A 50 -14.80 -12.99 8.18
C THR A 50 -14.98 -11.95 7.09
N GLY A 51 -15.69 -10.86 7.38
CA GLY A 51 -15.80 -9.68 6.55
C GLY A 51 -14.77 -8.64 6.92
N PHE A 52 -14.42 -7.77 5.99
CA PHE A 52 -13.60 -6.60 6.24
C PHE A 52 -14.03 -5.42 5.38
N VAL A 53 -13.79 -4.22 5.88
CA VAL A 53 -13.87 -2.97 5.15
C VAL A 53 -12.73 -2.07 5.61
N SER A 54 -12.14 -1.32 4.71
CA SER A 54 -11.06 -0.38 5.02
C SER A 54 -11.28 0.91 4.23
N PRO A 55 -12.13 1.82 4.70
CA PRO A 55 -12.22 3.16 4.12
C PRO A 55 -10.87 3.85 4.20
N THR A 56 -10.54 4.59 3.17
CA THR A 56 -9.25 5.26 3.00
C THR A 56 -9.46 6.64 2.40
N VAL A 57 -8.77 7.62 2.93
CA VAL A 57 -8.60 8.95 2.35
C VAL A 57 -7.11 9.20 2.20
N ARG A 58 -6.71 9.75 1.08
CA ARG A 58 -5.31 10.13 0.84
C ARG A 58 -5.23 11.47 0.14
N SER A 59 -4.15 12.20 0.39
CA SER A 59 -3.71 13.32 -0.42
C SER A 59 -2.30 13.03 -0.89
N THR A 60 -2.06 13.14 -2.20
CA THR A 60 -0.74 12.87 -2.78
C THR A 60 -0.46 13.93 -3.83
N GLY A 61 0.60 14.68 -3.63
CA GLY A 61 1.00 15.76 -4.52
C GLY A 61 2.49 16.03 -4.48
N GLU A 62 2.95 16.70 -5.54
CA GLU A 62 4.26 17.30 -5.61
C GLU A 62 4.36 18.44 -4.58
N LYS A 63 5.57 18.75 -4.15
CA LYS A 63 5.81 19.90 -3.27
C LYS A 63 5.41 21.20 -4.01
N GLY A 64 4.42 21.93 -3.47
CA GLY A 64 3.83 23.12 -4.11
C GLY A 64 2.43 22.88 -4.68
N ALA A 65 2.00 21.63 -4.83
CA ALA A 65 0.63 21.31 -5.23
C ALA A 65 -0.40 21.69 -4.16
N ASP A 66 -1.60 22.09 -4.57
CA ASP A 66 -2.70 22.34 -3.62
C ASP A 66 -3.14 21.00 -2.98
N PHE A 67 -3.01 20.94 -1.66
CA PHE A 67 -3.39 19.78 -0.86
C PHE A 67 -4.85 19.37 -1.07
N ASN A 68 -5.77 20.35 -1.19
CA ASN A 68 -7.20 20.06 -1.33
C ASN A 68 -7.53 19.44 -2.68
N GLU A 69 -6.84 19.88 -3.75
CA GLU A 69 -7.01 19.33 -5.11
C GLU A 69 -6.33 17.96 -5.28
N ALA A 70 -5.50 17.55 -4.31
CA ALA A 70 -4.83 16.26 -4.28
C ALA A 70 -5.58 15.19 -3.46
N ILE A 71 -6.73 15.53 -2.84
CA ILE A 71 -7.48 14.60 -2.00
C ILE A 71 -8.24 13.59 -2.86
N THR A 72 -8.05 12.33 -2.53
CA THR A 72 -8.80 11.21 -3.10
C THR A 72 -9.28 10.29 -1.99
N GLY A 73 -10.39 9.59 -2.23
CA GLY A 73 -11.01 8.73 -1.24
C GLY A 73 -11.45 7.40 -1.82
N GLY A 74 -11.86 6.51 -0.94
CA GLY A 74 -12.38 5.21 -1.35
C GLY A 74 -12.22 4.17 -0.26
N GLY A 75 -12.02 2.93 -0.65
CA GLY A 75 -11.79 1.86 0.32
C GLY A 75 -11.71 0.49 -0.31
N PHE A 76 -11.43 -0.45 0.55
CA PHE A 76 -11.36 -1.87 0.23
C PHE A 76 -12.42 -2.61 1.05
N ALA A 77 -13.11 -3.56 0.44
CA ALA A 77 -14.08 -4.40 1.12
C ALA A 77 -14.00 -5.83 0.59
N GLY A 78 -14.39 -6.78 1.42
CA GLY A 78 -14.42 -8.18 1.01
C GLY A 78 -14.72 -9.10 2.17
N PHE A 79 -14.59 -10.38 1.90
CA PHE A 79 -14.76 -11.43 2.88
C PHE A 79 -13.80 -12.57 2.62
N SER A 80 -13.53 -13.36 3.65
CA SER A 80 -12.73 -14.57 3.53
C SER A 80 -13.40 -15.74 4.23
N TYR A 81 -13.24 -16.90 3.62
CA TYR A 81 -13.71 -18.18 4.17
C TYR A 81 -12.53 -18.96 4.75
N GLU A 82 -12.71 -19.47 5.94
CA GLU A 82 -11.73 -20.28 6.65
C GLU A 82 -11.91 -21.75 6.26
N PHE A 83 -11.07 -22.23 5.33
CA PHE A 83 -11.06 -23.61 4.89
C PHE A 83 -10.48 -24.55 5.96
N SER A 84 -9.53 -24.01 6.73
CA SER A 84 -8.90 -24.67 7.87
C SER A 84 -8.33 -23.62 8.83
N ASP A 85 -7.91 -24.02 10.03
CA ASP A 85 -7.23 -23.15 11.00
C ASP A 85 -5.96 -22.47 10.44
N ARG A 86 -5.48 -22.95 9.29
CA ARG A 86 -4.26 -22.47 8.62
C ARG A 86 -4.52 -21.75 7.31
N LEU A 87 -5.70 -21.88 6.72
CA LEU A 87 -6.00 -21.35 5.39
C LEU A 87 -7.32 -20.60 5.35
N SER A 88 -7.25 -19.32 5.02
CA SER A 88 -8.41 -18.48 4.75
C SER A 88 -8.21 -17.78 3.39
N ILE A 89 -9.21 -17.89 2.52
CA ILE A 89 -9.21 -17.28 1.19
C ILE A 89 -10.58 -16.63 0.94
N GLY A 90 -10.60 -15.53 0.22
CA GLY A 90 -11.84 -14.90 -0.22
C GLY A 90 -11.62 -13.73 -1.18
N PRO A 91 -12.67 -13.35 -1.92
CA PRO A 91 -12.64 -12.20 -2.79
C PRO A 91 -12.78 -10.89 -2.03
N GLY A 92 -12.24 -9.84 -2.62
CA GLY A 92 -12.43 -8.46 -2.22
C GLY A 92 -12.42 -7.54 -3.43
N ILE A 93 -12.78 -6.31 -3.18
CA ILE A 93 -12.78 -5.23 -4.16
C ILE A 93 -12.25 -3.96 -3.51
N GLY A 94 -11.41 -3.24 -4.22
CA GLY A 94 -11.03 -1.87 -3.93
C GLY A 94 -11.74 -0.92 -4.89
N VAL A 95 -12.26 0.18 -4.36
CA VAL A 95 -12.82 1.27 -5.16
C VAL A 95 -12.18 2.55 -4.64
N LEU A 96 -11.42 3.22 -5.50
CA LEU A 96 -10.69 4.43 -5.17
C LEU A 96 -11.04 5.51 -6.19
N THR A 97 -11.46 6.68 -5.70
CA THR A 97 -11.51 7.85 -6.57
C THR A 97 -10.07 8.24 -6.94
N GLN A 98 -9.91 8.70 -8.14
CA GLN A 98 -8.65 9.24 -8.63
C GLN A 98 -8.82 10.73 -8.92
N LEU A 99 -7.74 11.42 -9.15
CA LEU A 99 -7.76 12.78 -9.61
C LEU A 99 -8.51 12.88 -10.95
N GLU A 100 -9.22 13.97 -11.19
CA GLU A 100 -10.04 14.24 -12.37
C GLU A 100 -11.23 13.27 -12.55
N ASP A 101 -12.00 13.07 -11.46
CA ASP A 101 -13.28 12.35 -11.44
C ASP A 101 -13.24 10.92 -11.99
N SER A 102 -12.07 10.32 -12.11
CA SER A 102 -11.95 8.92 -12.48
C SER A 102 -12.06 8.00 -11.25
N THR A 103 -12.46 6.77 -11.47
CA THR A 103 -12.59 5.75 -10.40
C THR A 103 -11.83 4.50 -10.80
N GLN A 104 -10.93 4.08 -9.93
CA GLN A 104 -10.20 2.83 -10.08
C GLN A 104 -10.91 1.71 -9.31
N VAL A 105 -11.18 0.61 -10.01
CA VAL A 105 -11.72 -0.61 -9.41
C VAL A 105 -10.64 -1.68 -9.43
N ILE A 106 -10.32 -2.23 -8.26
CA ILE A 106 -9.23 -3.19 -8.06
C ILE A 106 -9.81 -4.49 -7.51
N PRO A 107 -9.85 -5.58 -8.29
CA PRO A 107 -10.18 -6.88 -7.75
C PRO A 107 -9.07 -7.36 -6.82
N ILE A 108 -9.45 -7.95 -5.69
CA ILE A 108 -8.52 -8.41 -4.66
C ILE A 108 -8.81 -9.87 -4.35
N LEU A 109 -7.77 -10.68 -4.26
CA LEU A 109 -7.84 -12.00 -3.67
C LEU A 109 -7.19 -11.95 -2.28
N VAL A 110 -7.98 -12.16 -1.25
CA VAL A 110 -7.48 -12.22 0.14
C VAL A 110 -7.00 -13.62 0.43
N ILE A 111 -5.73 -13.79 0.71
CA ILE A 111 -5.12 -15.05 1.12
C ILE A 111 -4.45 -14.84 2.47
N ASN A 112 -4.75 -15.71 3.44
CA ASN A 112 -3.99 -15.84 4.67
C ASN A 112 -3.71 -17.32 4.84
N TRP A 113 -2.49 -17.75 4.54
CA TRP A 113 -2.10 -19.13 4.60
C TRP A 113 -0.89 -19.33 5.52
N LYS A 114 -1.10 -19.99 6.64
CA LYS A 114 -0.03 -20.49 7.52
C LYS A 114 0.45 -21.83 6.97
N ILE A 115 1.49 -21.81 6.12
CA ILE A 115 2.07 -23.02 5.52
C ILE A 115 2.57 -23.94 6.63
N ASN A 116 3.25 -23.36 7.62
CA ASN A 116 3.63 -24.00 8.89
C ASN A 116 3.69 -22.95 10.00
N ASP A 117 4.21 -23.31 11.16
CA ASP A 117 4.23 -22.42 12.35
C ASP A 117 5.18 -21.22 12.19
N THR A 118 6.12 -21.27 11.26
CA THR A 118 7.09 -20.20 11.00
C THR A 118 6.91 -19.52 9.64
N LEU A 119 6.20 -20.14 8.69
CA LEU A 119 6.08 -19.68 7.32
C LEU A 119 4.61 -19.39 6.97
N SER A 120 4.34 -18.22 6.45
CA SER A 120 3.00 -17.82 6.01
C SER A 120 3.03 -17.05 4.71
N LEU A 121 1.97 -17.21 3.91
CA LEU A 121 1.71 -16.48 2.68
C LEU A 121 0.48 -15.59 2.87
N ASN A 122 0.61 -14.31 2.58
CA ASN A 122 -0.45 -13.34 2.82
C ASN A 122 -0.58 -12.37 1.65
N THR A 123 -1.82 -11.95 1.37
CA THR A 123 -2.13 -10.76 0.59
C THR A 123 -2.51 -9.63 1.52
N GLY A 124 -2.00 -8.43 1.28
CA GLY A 124 -2.40 -7.24 2.04
C GLY A 124 -1.90 -7.18 3.49
N ARG A 125 -0.84 -7.90 3.87
CA ARG A 125 -0.15 -7.77 5.16
C ARG A 125 1.36 -7.61 4.93
N GLY A 126 2.04 -6.95 5.90
CA GLY A 126 3.50 -6.75 5.86
C GLY A 126 3.90 -5.32 5.51
N ILE A 127 5.20 -5.09 5.42
CA ILE A 127 5.81 -3.76 5.27
C ILE A 127 5.37 -3.04 3.97
N GLY A 128 4.78 -3.73 3.03
CA GLY A 128 4.37 -3.19 1.74
C GLY A 128 2.88 -3.26 1.43
N ALA A 129 2.06 -3.70 2.37
CA ALA A 129 0.65 -4.01 2.14
C ALA A 129 -0.26 -2.81 1.81
N THR A 130 0.24 -1.60 1.97
CA THR A 130 -0.57 -0.37 1.92
C THR A 130 -0.66 0.30 0.55
N LEU A 131 0.14 -0.14 -0.42
CA LEU A 131 0.31 0.59 -1.69
C LEU A 131 -0.36 -0.08 -2.90
N GLY A 132 -0.78 -1.34 -2.79
CA GLY A 132 -1.46 -2.03 -3.88
C GLY A 132 -1.66 -3.54 -3.63
N PRO A 133 -2.35 -4.24 -4.54
CA PRO A 133 -2.52 -5.69 -4.43
C PRO A 133 -1.18 -6.39 -4.59
N GLY A 134 -0.85 -7.26 -3.65
CA GLY A 134 0.41 -7.98 -3.65
C GLY A 134 0.36 -9.27 -2.86
N LEU A 135 1.46 -9.99 -2.91
CA LEU A 135 1.64 -11.26 -2.22
C LEU A 135 2.96 -11.21 -1.44
N THR A 136 2.91 -11.64 -0.19
CA THR A 136 4.09 -11.65 0.68
C THR A 136 4.22 -13.00 1.36
N LEU A 137 5.40 -13.60 1.26
CA LEU A 137 5.82 -14.77 2.00
C LEU A 137 6.61 -14.27 3.23
N ASP A 138 6.09 -14.57 4.41
CA ASP A 138 6.69 -14.21 5.69
C ASP A 138 7.26 -15.45 6.38
N TRP A 139 8.54 -15.39 6.73
CA TRP A 139 9.23 -16.42 7.51
C TRP A 139 9.68 -15.86 8.87
N ARG A 140 9.23 -16.48 9.95
CA ARG A 140 9.52 -16.12 11.34
C ARG A 140 10.22 -17.27 12.07
N PRO A 141 11.53 -17.44 11.88
CA PRO A 141 12.28 -18.54 12.52
C PRO A 141 12.34 -18.40 14.04
N SER A 142 12.14 -17.22 14.58
CA SER A 142 12.14 -16.97 16.02
C SER A 142 11.13 -15.87 16.38
N ARG A 143 10.97 -15.60 17.69
CA ARG A 143 10.12 -14.51 18.20
C ARG A 143 10.67 -13.12 17.86
N SER A 144 11.98 -13.00 17.68
CA SER A 144 12.65 -11.73 17.42
C SER A 144 12.86 -11.46 15.93
N TRP A 145 13.10 -12.47 15.12
CA TRP A 145 13.42 -12.32 13.70
C TRP A 145 12.26 -12.65 12.77
N SER A 146 12.10 -11.84 11.75
CA SER A 146 11.18 -12.08 10.64
C SER A 146 11.84 -11.68 9.33
N PHE A 147 11.58 -12.47 8.30
CA PHE A 147 12.01 -12.22 6.94
C PHE A 147 10.78 -12.21 6.05
N SER A 148 10.77 -11.35 5.04
CA SER A 148 9.69 -11.27 4.07
C SER A 148 10.25 -11.24 2.66
N LEU A 149 9.55 -11.86 1.74
CA LEU A 149 9.77 -11.77 0.31
C LEU A 149 8.43 -11.55 -0.37
N GLY A 150 8.35 -10.59 -1.25
CA GLY A 150 7.07 -10.28 -1.86
C GLY A 150 7.18 -9.48 -3.14
N GLY A 151 6.02 -9.29 -3.75
CA GLY A 151 5.83 -8.41 -4.89
C GLY A 151 4.42 -7.87 -4.89
N ARG A 152 4.23 -6.70 -5.48
CA ARG A 152 2.94 -6.04 -5.58
C ARG A 152 2.85 -5.20 -6.84
N TYR A 153 1.66 -4.86 -7.23
CA TYR A 153 1.42 -3.79 -8.19
C TYR A 153 1.24 -2.49 -7.43
N GLU A 154 1.93 -1.45 -7.86
CA GLU A 154 1.76 -0.09 -7.35
C GLU A 154 1.30 0.84 -8.48
N SER A 155 0.42 1.76 -8.14
CA SER A 155 0.05 2.89 -8.98
C SER A 155 -0.10 4.10 -8.06
N LEU A 156 0.76 5.07 -8.25
CA LEU A 156 0.80 6.31 -7.50
C LEU A 156 0.42 7.46 -8.42
N ARG A 157 -0.79 7.97 -8.25
CA ARG A 157 -1.31 9.11 -8.98
C ARG A 157 -1.31 10.33 -8.06
N PHE A 158 -0.74 11.44 -8.52
CA PHE A 158 -0.49 12.62 -7.71
C PHE A 158 -0.66 13.91 -8.49
N ARG A 159 -1.02 14.99 -7.77
CA ARG A 159 -1.13 16.33 -8.32
C ARG A 159 0.26 16.95 -8.49
N LEU A 160 0.51 17.60 -9.63
CA LEU A 160 1.72 18.37 -9.89
C LEU A 160 1.60 19.78 -9.33
N ASP A 161 2.76 20.41 -9.14
CA ASP A 161 2.90 21.79 -8.68
C ASP A 161 2.12 22.75 -9.60
N GLU A 162 1.45 23.73 -9.01
CA GLU A 162 0.72 24.78 -9.75
C GLU A 162 1.62 25.72 -10.54
N ASP A 163 2.87 25.89 -10.11
CA ASP A 163 3.90 26.72 -10.76
C ASP A 163 4.87 25.88 -11.60
N GLY A 164 4.63 24.55 -11.74
CA GLY A 164 5.49 23.62 -12.45
C GLY A 164 5.36 23.66 -13.97
N ALA A 165 6.07 22.77 -14.66
CA ALA A 165 6.07 22.67 -16.12
C ALA A 165 4.69 22.32 -16.71
N VAL A 166 3.86 21.60 -15.95
CA VAL A 166 2.46 21.27 -16.26
C VAL A 166 1.61 21.68 -15.07
N PRO A 167 1.20 22.95 -14.98
CA PRO A 167 0.49 23.49 -13.83
C PRO A 167 -0.77 22.71 -13.46
N ASN A 168 -0.87 22.26 -12.21
CA ASN A 168 -1.97 21.44 -11.71
C ASN A 168 -2.23 20.16 -12.52
N GLY A 169 -1.22 19.67 -13.25
CA GLY A 169 -1.30 18.40 -13.97
C GLY A 169 -1.29 17.19 -13.06
N ILE A 170 -1.27 16.02 -13.65
CA ILE A 170 -1.27 14.74 -12.95
C ILE A 170 -0.07 13.93 -13.39
N GLY A 171 0.72 13.49 -12.42
CA GLY A 171 1.69 12.42 -12.58
C GLY A 171 1.07 11.08 -12.17
N ASP A 172 1.37 10.02 -12.92
CA ASP A 172 0.98 8.65 -12.57
C ASP A 172 2.23 7.77 -12.74
N ASP A 173 2.66 7.17 -11.65
CA ASP A 173 3.80 6.26 -11.59
C ASP A 173 3.28 4.86 -11.28
N ARG A 174 3.53 3.92 -12.18
CA ARG A 174 3.12 2.53 -12.07
C ARG A 174 4.32 1.63 -12.12
N ALA A 175 4.38 0.67 -11.23
CA ALA A 175 5.47 -0.30 -11.19
C ALA A 175 5.06 -1.61 -10.53
N PHE A 176 5.94 -2.60 -10.64
CA PHE A 176 5.88 -3.87 -9.93
C PHE A 176 7.09 -4.01 -9.01
N PRO A 177 7.05 -3.46 -7.77
CA PRO A 177 8.10 -3.71 -6.80
C PRO A 177 8.17 -5.18 -6.40
N ILE A 178 9.38 -5.73 -6.48
CA ILE A 178 9.77 -7.02 -5.91
C ILE A 178 10.72 -6.72 -4.75
N PHE A 179 10.43 -7.23 -3.55
CA PHE A 179 11.13 -6.82 -2.36
C PHE A 179 11.45 -7.98 -1.43
N ALA A 180 12.53 -7.80 -0.67
CA ALA A 180 12.86 -8.59 0.50
C ALA A 180 12.95 -7.69 1.72
N GLY A 181 12.56 -8.20 2.88
CA GLY A 181 12.58 -7.46 4.13
C GLY A 181 13.11 -8.28 5.29
N VAL A 182 13.67 -7.59 6.27
CA VAL A 182 14.08 -8.15 7.55
C VAL A 182 13.50 -7.30 8.68
N GLY A 183 12.90 -7.94 9.66
CA GLY A 183 12.38 -7.30 10.85
C GLY A 183 12.98 -7.90 12.10
N TYR A 184 13.28 -7.04 13.06
CA TYR A 184 13.77 -7.42 14.38
C TYR A 184 12.90 -6.81 15.48
N SER A 185 12.35 -7.65 16.33
CA SER A 185 11.60 -7.24 17.51
C SER A 185 12.56 -7.11 18.70
N LEU A 186 12.84 -5.86 19.07
CA LEU A 186 13.63 -5.51 20.25
C LEU A 186 12.91 -5.93 21.54
N THR A 187 11.61 -5.70 21.57
CA THR A 187 10.67 -6.13 22.62
C THR A 187 9.38 -6.60 21.96
N PRO A 188 8.42 -7.20 22.67
CA PRO A 188 7.09 -7.47 22.14
C PRO A 188 6.36 -6.23 21.60
N MET A 189 6.76 -5.03 22.06
CA MET A 189 6.13 -3.76 21.72
C MET A 189 6.90 -2.96 20.67
N ILE A 190 8.22 -3.20 20.51
CA ILE A 190 9.08 -2.41 19.62
C ILE A 190 9.65 -3.28 18.53
N ARG A 191 9.45 -2.87 17.30
CA ARG A 191 9.96 -3.54 16.11
C ARG A 191 10.64 -2.57 15.16
N VAL A 192 11.76 -2.98 14.61
CA VAL A 192 12.50 -2.30 13.55
C VAL A 192 12.48 -3.19 12.32
N SER A 193 12.29 -2.62 11.16
CA SER A 193 12.26 -3.37 9.91
C SER A 193 12.98 -2.61 8.81
N PHE A 194 13.69 -3.36 7.97
CA PHE A 194 14.30 -2.89 6.73
C PHE A 194 13.68 -3.63 5.56
N ILE A 195 13.50 -2.94 4.45
CA ILE A 195 13.04 -3.48 3.19
C ILE A 195 13.93 -2.96 2.08
N GLY A 196 14.22 -3.79 1.10
CA GLY A 196 14.91 -3.41 -0.10
C GLY A 196 14.42 -4.22 -1.28
N GLY A 197 14.49 -3.65 -2.46
CA GLY A 197 13.96 -4.31 -3.64
C GLY A 197 14.26 -3.55 -4.92
N VAL A 198 13.60 -3.99 -5.97
CA VAL A 198 13.65 -3.39 -7.29
C VAL A 198 12.24 -3.22 -7.83
N GLU A 199 11.97 -2.08 -8.41
CA GLU A 199 10.78 -1.79 -9.18
C GLU A 199 11.03 -2.16 -10.63
N VAL A 200 10.17 -3.00 -11.19
CA VAL A 200 10.25 -3.46 -12.58
C VAL A 200 8.98 -3.11 -13.34
N GLY A 201 9.08 -2.98 -14.67
CA GLY A 201 7.94 -2.63 -15.51
C GLY A 201 7.37 -1.25 -15.17
N GLY A 202 8.25 -0.32 -14.84
CA GLY A 202 7.88 1.04 -14.50
C GLY A 202 7.38 1.84 -15.70
N GLU A 203 6.30 2.59 -15.49
CA GLU A 203 5.66 3.45 -16.48
C GLU A 203 5.29 4.78 -15.82
N LEU A 204 5.80 5.86 -16.38
CA LEU A 204 5.50 7.23 -15.96
C LEU A 204 4.55 7.86 -16.96
N ARG A 205 3.44 8.40 -16.49
CA ARG A 205 2.46 9.11 -17.31
C ARG A 205 2.30 10.53 -16.79
N LEU A 206 2.25 11.45 -17.72
CA LEU A 206 2.00 12.87 -17.47
C LEU A 206 0.70 13.26 -18.15
N GLU A 207 -0.21 13.83 -17.40
CA GLU A 207 -1.50 14.28 -17.88
C GLU A 207 -1.69 15.77 -17.56
N ASP A 208 -2.48 16.47 -18.38
CA ASP A 208 -2.87 17.84 -18.08
C ASP A 208 -3.89 17.91 -16.94
N LYS A 209 -4.24 19.13 -16.52
CA LYS A 209 -5.22 19.37 -15.44
C LYS A 209 -6.62 18.82 -15.72
N THR A 210 -6.90 18.37 -16.93
CA THR A 210 -8.19 17.75 -17.32
C THR A 210 -8.09 16.23 -17.44
N GLY A 211 -6.95 15.63 -17.07
CA GLY A 211 -6.70 14.20 -17.18
C GLY A 211 -6.36 13.70 -18.58
N ARG A 212 -6.07 14.61 -19.53
CA ARG A 212 -5.66 14.23 -20.89
C ARG A 212 -4.16 13.91 -20.92
N LEU A 213 -3.81 12.75 -21.46
CA LEU A 213 -2.44 12.29 -21.60
C LEU A 213 -1.59 13.27 -22.45
N ILE A 214 -0.48 13.69 -21.90
CA ILE A 214 0.56 14.49 -22.56
C ILE A 214 1.68 13.59 -23.05
N THR A 215 2.24 12.76 -22.16
CA THR A 215 3.31 11.81 -22.49
C THR A 215 3.23 10.58 -21.57
N GLU A 216 3.80 9.48 -22.07
CA GLU A 216 3.94 8.22 -21.37
C GLU A 216 5.29 7.62 -21.71
N GLU A 217 6.06 7.27 -20.70
CA GLU A 217 7.40 6.73 -20.87
C GLU A 217 7.64 5.56 -19.91
N ALA A 218 8.18 4.47 -20.44
CA ALA A 218 8.69 3.39 -19.60
C ALA A 218 10.02 3.82 -18.97
N HIS A 219 10.24 3.45 -17.71
CA HIS A 219 11.52 3.68 -17.06
C HIS A 219 12.24 2.37 -16.75
N ASP A 220 13.56 2.45 -16.69
CA ASP A 220 14.41 1.34 -16.31
C ASP A 220 14.15 0.86 -14.88
N PRO A 221 14.42 -0.40 -14.55
CA PRO A 221 14.30 -0.91 -13.19
C PRO A 221 15.05 -0.04 -12.18
N ALA A 222 14.38 0.35 -11.11
CA ALA A 222 14.91 1.19 -10.05
C ALA A 222 15.02 0.45 -8.72
N GLY A 223 16.16 0.56 -8.05
CA GLY A 223 16.35 -0.01 -6.71
C GLY A 223 15.77 0.90 -5.64
N PHE A 224 15.19 0.32 -4.58
CA PHE A 224 14.71 1.06 -3.43
C PHE A 224 15.12 0.40 -2.11
N VAL A 225 15.19 1.21 -1.07
CA VAL A 225 15.38 0.77 0.31
C VAL A 225 14.43 1.54 1.23
N GLY A 226 13.96 0.88 2.28
CA GLY A 226 13.07 1.48 3.25
C GLY A 226 13.38 1.01 4.67
N PHE A 227 12.99 1.84 5.61
CA PHE A 227 13.10 1.58 7.04
C PHE A 227 11.76 1.86 7.71
N ALA A 228 11.34 0.98 8.61
CA ALA A 228 10.15 1.19 9.41
C ALA A 228 10.44 0.92 10.89
N PHE A 229 9.91 1.79 11.73
CA PHE A 229 9.89 1.64 13.18
C PHE A 229 8.44 1.53 13.64
N SER A 230 8.15 0.56 14.47
CA SER A 230 6.80 0.33 15.01
C SER A 230 6.89 0.19 16.52
N ALA A 231 6.08 0.97 17.24
CA ALA A 231 5.92 0.86 18.69
C ALA A 231 4.43 0.69 19.02
N ARG A 232 4.10 -0.22 19.93
CA ARG A 232 2.76 -0.44 20.46
C ARG A 232 2.76 -0.06 21.95
N PHE A 233 1.73 0.63 22.36
CA PHE A 233 1.55 1.07 23.74
C PHE A 233 0.36 0.39 24.38
#